data_66fbb85c9f4e61481deb76183d67e8e1
#
_entry.id   66fbb85c9f4e61481deb76183d67e8e1
#
_cell.length_a   1.000
_cell.length_b   1.000
_cell.length_c   1.000
_cell.angle_alpha   90.00
_cell.angle_beta   90.00
_cell.angle_gamma   90.00
#
_symmetry.space_group_name_H-M   'P 1'
#
loop_
_entity.id
_entity.type
_entity.pdbx_description
1 polymer ?
#
loop_
_entity_poly.entity_id
_entity_poly.type
_entity_poly.pdbx_seq_one_letter_code
_entity_poly.pdbx_strand_id
1 'polypeptide(L)'
;MCIRDSLTNVFFVVADNIDTKGLIRLGNERVVEARLNDAQFFWDKNKTKNLVKGISDLKNVNYFEGLGTYFDKTQRLRKLGSLISDELLISKEKVELSASICKVDLLSELVGEFPELQGVMGGYFASAQGFDKDLVMAISEQYLPTGSGSRVPKKPFSITLSLADKIDTLVGFFGLNQKPTSSKDPYALRRLALGCLLYTSPSPRDRTRARMPSSA
;
A
#
# COMPACT_ATOMS: atom_id res chain seq x y z
N MET A 1 17.04 -3.76 1.34
CA MET A 1 16.88 -2.40 1.94
C MET A 1 16.57 -1.46 0.79
N CYS A 2 15.29 -1.14 0.60
CA CYS A 2 14.88 -0.19 -0.43
C CYS A 2 15.09 1.22 0.11
N ILE A 3 15.97 1.99 -0.51
CA ILE A 3 16.05 3.43 -0.28
C ILE A 3 14.81 4.02 -0.93
N ARG A 4 14.01 4.76 -0.17
CA ARG A 4 12.60 5.11 -0.41
C ARG A 4 12.28 5.90 -1.67
N ASP A 5 13.26 6.46 -2.38
CA ASP A 5 12.97 7.51 -3.36
C ASP A 5 13.54 7.25 -4.77
N SER A 6 14.41 6.26 -4.95
CA SER A 6 14.90 5.88 -6.27
C SER A 6 15.45 4.47 -6.30
N LEU A 7 15.16 3.74 -7.36
CA LEU A 7 15.87 2.51 -7.68
C LEU A 7 17.25 2.86 -8.21
N THR A 8 18.26 2.13 -7.75
CA THR A 8 19.63 2.23 -8.26
C THR A 8 20.09 0.85 -8.70
N ASN A 9 21.03 0.81 -9.63
CA ASN A 9 21.69 -0.43 -10.04
C ASN A 9 22.85 -0.83 -9.11
N VAL A 10 22.97 -0.18 -7.96
CA VAL A 10 24.00 -0.46 -6.95
C VAL A 10 23.35 -0.95 -5.67
N PHE A 11 23.91 -2.00 -5.10
CA PHE A 11 23.49 -2.52 -3.79
C PHE A 11 24.71 -2.79 -2.93
N PHE A 12 24.53 -2.77 -1.60
CA PHE A 12 25.56 -3.03 -0.63
C PHE A 12 25.37 -4.40 0.00
N VAL A 13 26.46 -5.14 0.13
CA VAL A 13 26.51 -6.41 0.84
C VAL A 13 27.47 -6.27 2.02
N VAL A 14 26.98 -6.63 3.21
CA VAL A 14 27.84 -6.74 4.40
C VAL A 14 28.22 -8.21 4.57
N ALA A 15 29.51 -8.51 4.50
CA ALA A 15 30.06 -9.85 4.66
C ALA A 15 31.06 -9.87 5.81
N ASP A 16 31.13 -11.00 6.51
CA ASP A 16 32.07 -11.22 7.62
C ASP A 16 33.44 -11.75 7.13
N ASN A 17 33.78 -11.46 5.89
CA ASN A 17 35.04 -11.89 5.28
C ASN A 17 35.53 -10.90 4.22
N ILE A 18 36.87 -10.88 3.99
CA ILE A 18 37.49 -10.05 2.97
C ILE A 18 37.35 -10.74 1.60
N ASP A 19 36.74 -10.06 0.67
CA ASP A 19 36.53 -10.57 -0.71
C ASP A 19 37.73 -10.29 -1.63
N THR A 20 38.87 -10.92 -1.33
CA THR A 20 40.12 -10.71 -2.10
C THR A 20 40.03 -11.16 -3.56
N LYS A 21 39.13 -12.11 -3.87
CA LYS A 21 38.93 -12.68 -5.21
C LYS A 21 37.66 -12.21 -5.90
N GLY A 22 36.88 -11.35 -5.28
CA GLY A 22 35.60 -10.88 -5.81
C GLY A 22 34.49 -11.95 -5.86
N LEU A 23 34.69 -13.08 -5.20
CA LEU A 23 33.73 -14.21 -5.25
C LEU A 23 32.46 -13.93 -4.47
N ILE A 24 32.56 -13.21 -3.34
CA ILE A 24 31.39 -12.80 -2.54
C ILE A 24 30.54 -11.82 -3.36
N ARG A 25 31.17 -10.82 -3.96
CA ARG A 25 30.48 -9.88 -4.85
C ARG A 25 29.80 -10.61 -5.99
N LEU A 26 30.54 -11.42 -6.74
CA LEU A 26 30.01 -12.15 -7.90
C LEU A 26 28.85 -13.09 -7.53
N GLY A 27 28.95 -13.74 -6.38
CA GLY A 27 27.89 -14.61 -5.86
C GLY A 27 26.62 -13.83 -5.55
N ASN A 28 26.75 -12.68 -4.88
CA ASN A 28 25.58 -11.81 -4.57
C ASN A 28 24.98 -11.17 -5.82
N GLU A 29 25.80 -10.74 -6.79
CA GLU A 29 25.32 -10.22 -8.08
C GLU A 29 24.45 -11.26 -8.79
N ARG A 30 24.87 -12.53 -8.85
CA ARG A 30 24.10 -13.61 -9.46
C ARG A 30 22.76 -13.86 -8.76
N VAL A 31 22.75 -13.81 -7.41
CA VAL A 31 21.50 -13.98 -6.64
C VAL A 31 20.53 -12.83 -6.94
N VAL A 32 21.01 -11.59 -6.96
CA VAL A 32 20.17 -10.43 -7.26
C VAL A 32 19.66 -10.48 -8.70
N GLU A 33 20.53 -10.83 -9.66
CA GLU A 33 20.14 -10.99 -11.07
C GLU A 33 19.05 -12.06 -11.24
N ALA A 34 19.18 -13.21 -10.59
CA ALA A 34 18.16 -14.26 -10.65
C ALA A 34 16.82 -13.75 -10.10
N ARG A 35 16.82 -13.06 -8.94
CA ARG A 35 15.60 -12.48 -8.36
C ARG A 35 14.96 -11.40 -9.25
N LEU A 36 15.76 -10.59 -9.92
CA LEU A 36 15.24 -9.58 -10.87
C LEU A 36 14.66 -10.23 -12.12
N ASN A 37 15.27 -11.31 -12.62
CA ASN A 37 14.75 -12.07 -13.76
C ASN A 37 13.40 -12.72 -13.40
N ASP A 38 13.26 -13.30 -12.19
CA ASP A 38 11.98 -13.82 -11.69
C ASP A 38 10.92 -12.70 -11.62
N ALA A 39 11.29 -11.55 -11.07
CA ALA A 39 10.39 -10.39 -10.98
C ALA A 39 9.93 -9.92 -12.36
N GLN A 40 10.85 -9.87 -13.35
CA GLN A 40 10.53 -9.51 -14.73
C GLN A 40 9.59 -10.53 -15.37
N PHE A 41 9.85 -11.81 -15.19
CA PHE A 41 8.98 -12.88 -15.69
C PHE A 41 7.56 -12.77 -15.12
N PHE A 42 7.42 -12.60 -13.79
CA PHE A 42 6.12 -12.43 -13.16
C PHE A 42 5.43 -11.13 -13.56
N TRP A 43 6.17 -10.05 -13.75
CA TRP A 43 5.62 -8.80 -14.29
C TRP A 43 4.99 -9.02 -15.66
N ASP A 44 5.74 -9.61 -16.58
CA ASP A 44 5.26 -9.84 -17.95
C ASP A 44 4.04 -10.75 -17.99
N LYS A 45 4.00 -11.74 -17.12
CA LYS A 45 2.87 -12.67 -16.98
C LYS A 45 1.63 -12.00 -16.36
N ASN A 46 1.80 -11.14 -15.37
CA ASN A 46 0.69 -10.59 -14.57
C ASN A 46 0.13 -9.26 -15.11
N LYS A 47 0.92 -8.43 -15.80
CA LYS A 47 0.49 -7.11 -16.29
C LYS A 47 -0.72 -7.15 -17.22
N THR A 48 -0.96 -8.28 -17.88
CA THR A 48 -2.09 -8.47 -18.80
C THR A 48 -3.33 -9.11 -18.14
N LYS A 49 -3.21 -9.60 -16.91
CA LYS A 49 -4.33 -10.16 -16.15
C LYS A 49 -5.35 -9.08 -15.82
N ASN A 50 -6.57 -9.20 -16.30
CA ASN A 50 -7.62 -8.19 -16.13
C ASN A 50 -7.98 -8.00 -14.65
N LEU A 51 -7.72 -6.81 -14.10
CA LEU A 51 -7.97 -6.48 -12.71
C LEU A 51 -9.46 -6.55 -12.34
N VAL A 52 -10.35 -6.13 -13.22
CA VAL A 52 -11.80 -6.13 -12.95
C VAL A 52 -12.32 -7.56 -12.85
N LYS A 53 -11.86 -8.46 -13.71
CA LYS A 53 -12.23 -9.89 -13.63
C LYS A 53 -11.68 -10.56 -12.37
N GLY A 54 -10.51 -10.14 -11.89
CA GLY A 54 -9.89 -10.64 -10.67
C GLY A 54 -10.66 -10.33 -9.39
N ILE A 55 -11.62 -9.39 -9.41
CA ILE A 55 -12.41 -9.05 -8.22
C ILE A 55 -13.15 -10.28 -7.66
N SER A 56 -13.72 -11.12 -8.52
CA SER A 56 -14.43 -12.34 -8.11
C SER A 56 -13.51 -13.35 -7.43
N ASP A 57 -12.25 -13.41 -7.83
CA ASP A 57 -11.30 -14.41 -7.34
C ASP A 57 -10.81 -14.09 -5.93
N LEU A 58 -10.97 -12.83 -5.49
CA LEU A 58 -10.71 -12.43 -4.10
C LEU A 58 -11.60 -13.16 -3.08
N LYS A 59 -12.72 -13.79 -3.50
CA LYS A 59 -13.53 -14.66 -2.65
C LYS A 59 -12.77 -15.90 -2.16
N ASN A 60 -11.76 -16.31 -2.90
CA ASN A 60 -10.92 -17.46 -2.57
C ASN A 60 -9.73 -17.12 -1.67
N VAL A 61 -9.53 -15.83 -1.34
CA VAL A 61 -8.42 -15.37 -0.52
C VAL A 61 -8.95 -14.89 0.82
N ASN A 62 -8.67 -15.64 1.88
CA ASN A 62 -9.08 -15.28 3.24
C ASN A 62 -8.36 -14.00 3.68
N TYR A 63 -9.11 -13.07 4.28
CA TYR A 63 -8.53 -11.88 4.90
C TYR A 63 -8.19 -12.13 6.37
N PHE A 64 -9.20 -12.43 7.17
CA PHE A 64 -9.05 -12.76 8.57
C PHE A 64 -10.29 -13.52 9.09
N GLU A 65 -10.10 -14.43 10.04
CA GLU A 65 -11.19 -15.16 10.67
C GLU A 65 -12.16 -14.18 11.33
N GLY A 66 -13.46 -14.29 10.99
CA GLY A 66 -14.49 -13.36 11.44
C GLY A 66 -14.62 -12.06 10.62
N LEU A 67 -13.70 -11.74 9.73
CA LEU A 67 -13.78 -10.59 8.80
C LEU A 67 -14.02 -11.00 7.34
N GLY A 68 -14.04 -12.31 7.07
CA GLY A 68 -14.30 -12.88 5.76
C GLY A 68 -13.09 -12.85 4.82
N THR A 69 -13.36 -12.73 3.54
CA THR A 69 -12.40 -12.76 2.45
C THR A 69 -11.91 -11.36 2.06
N TYR A 70 -10.89 -11.28 1.20
CA TYR A 70 -10.51 -10.00 0.61
C TYR A 70 -11.60 -9.41 -0.29
N PHE A 71 -12.48 -10.24 -0.86
CA PHE A 71 -13.67 -9.74 -1.54
C PHE A 71 -14.58 -8.98 -0.57
N ASP A 72 -14.89 -9.56 0.60
CA ASP A 72 -15.72 -8.92 1.62
C ASP A 72 -15.08 -7.61 2.09
N LYS A 73 -13.75 -7.60 2.28
CA LYS A 73 -13.01 -6.38 2.59
C LYS A 73 -13.20 -5.31 1.50
N THR A 74 -13.04 -5.65 0.23
CA THR A 74 -13.24 -4.67 -0.85
C THR A 74 -14.67 -4.12 -0.89
N GLN A 75 -15.69 -4.92 -0.57
CA GLN A 75 -17.07 -4.43 -0.47
C GLN A 75 -17.24 -3.41 0.68
N ARG A 76 -16.58 -3.63 1.83
CA ARG A 76 -16.57 -2.65 2.93
C ARG A 76 -15.82 -1.38 2.55
N LEU A 77 -14.67 -1.52 1.86
CA LEU A 77 -13.90 -0.37 1.35
C LEU A 77 -14.71 0.47 0.36
N ARG A 78 -15.49 -0.16 -0.51
CA ARG A 78 -16.40 0.55 -1.44
C ARG A 78 -17.41 1.42 -0.68
N LYS A 79 -18.06 0.84 0.33
CA LYS A 79 -19.05 1.58 1.15
C LYS A 79 -18.41 2.74 1.90
N LEU A 80 -17.28 2.50 2.57
CA LEU A 80 -16.55 3.55 3.30
C LEU A 80 -16.00 4.62 2.35
N GLY A 81 -15.39 4.20 1.25
CA GLY A 81 -14.88 5.12 0.24
C GLY A 81 -15.97 5.99 -0.36
N SER A 82 -17.15 5.43 -0.63
CA SER A 82 -18.33 6.15 -1.10
C SER A 82 -18.76 7.24 -0.09
N LEU A 83 -18.82 6.95 1.19
CA LEU A 83 -19.15 7.94 2.23
C LEU A 83 -18.12 9.06 2.31
N ILE A 84 -16.84 8.72 2.27
CA ILE A 84 -15.74 9.70 2.33
C ILE A 84 -15.71 10.55 1.04
N SER A 85 -16.05 9.97 -0.11
CA SER A 85 -16.07 10.68 -1.39
C SER A 85 -17.12 11.79 -1.44
N ASP A 86 -18.26 11.59 -0.79
CA ASP A 86 -19.32 12.61 -0.69
C ASP A 86 -18.83 13.85 0.07
N GLU A 87 -18.07 13.65 1.17
CA GLU A 87 -17.47 14.74 1.96
C GLU A 87 -16.35 15.49 1.22
N LEU A 88 -15.60 14.78 0.38
CA LEU A 88 -14.48 15.36 -0.38
C LEU A 88 -14.87 15.87 -1.77
N LEU A 89 -16.14 15.75 -2.16
CA LEU A 89 -16.69 16.18 -3.45
C LEU A 89 -15.92 15.60 -4.66
N ILE A 90 -15.58 14.30 -4.58
CA ILE A 90 -14.89 13.55 -5.66
C ILE A 90 -15.81 12.49 -6.26
N SER A 91 -15.47 12.01 -7.48
CA SER A 91 -16.27 10.99 -8.18
C SER A 91 -16.36 9.69 -7.37
N LYS A 92 -17.58 9.36 -6.97
CA LYS A 92 -17.95 8.15 -6.25
C LYS A 92 -17.67 6.90 -7.06
N GLU A 93 -18.01 6.91 -8.35
CA GLU A 93 -17.78 5.77 -9.25
C GLU A 93 -16.30 5.41 -9.35
N LYS A 94 -15.42 6.42 -9.45
CA LYS A 94 -13.96 6.18 -9.47
C LYS A 94 -13.44 5.63 -8.14
N VAL A 95 -13.96 6.13 -7.02
CA VAL A 95 -13.60 5.62 -5.68
C VAL A 95 -14.07 4.18 -5.52
N GLU A 96 -15.30 3.86 -5.89
CA GLU A 96 -15.83 2.51 -5.81
C GLU A 96 -15.06 1.52 -6.69
N LEU A 97 -14.68 1.93 -7.89
CA LEU A 97 -13.86 1.11 -8.77
C LEU A 97 -12.47 0.88 -8.16
N SER A 98 -11.80 1.93 -7.69
CA SER A 98 -10.48 1.79 -7.05
C SER A 98 -10.52 0.89 -5.83
N ALA A 99 -11.55 1.02 -4.97
CA ALA A 99 -11.75 0.18 -3.80
C ALA A 99 -12.02 -1.29 -4.16
N SER A 100 -12.68 -1.54 -5.30
CA SER A 100 -12.96 -2.91 -5.76
C SER A 100 -11.72 -3.64 -6.25
N ILE A 101 -10.80 -2.93 -6.93
CA ILE A 101 -9.62 -3.55 -7.56
C ILE A 101 -8.34 -3.42 -6.74
N CYS A 102 -8.32 -2.61 -5.68
CA CYS A 102 -7.10 -2.27 -4.94
C CYS A 102 -6.39 -3.45 -4.25
N LYS A 103 -7.06 -4.59 -4.11
CA LYS A 103 -6.50 -5.81 -3.50
C LYS A 103 -6.30 -6.94 -4.52
N VAL A 104 -6.60 -6.70 -5.80
CA VAL A 104 -6.50 -7.75 -6.84
C VAL A 104 -5.04 -8.12 -7.13
N ASP A 105 -4.09 -7.25 -6.85
CA ASP A 105 -2.66 -7.53 -6.96
C ASP A 105 -2.19 -8.69 -6.06
N LEU A 106 -2.92 -9.01 -4.99
CA LEU A 106 -2.68 -10.19 -4.15
C LEU A 106 -2.81 -11.52 -4.91
N LEU A 107 -3.54 -11.53 -6.03
CA LEU A 107 -3.70 -12.71 -6.89
C LEU A 107 -2.52 -12.90 -7.85
N SER A 108 -1.57 -11.96 -7.86
CA SER A 108 -0.41 -12.03 -8.73
C SER A 108 0.71 -12.84 -8.10
N GLU A 109 1.37 -13.66 -8.91
CA GLU A 109 2.57 -14.38 -8.50
C GLU A 109 3.68 -13.40 -8.08
N LEU A 110 3.71 -12.21 -8.69
CA LEU A 110 4.69 -11.18 -8.36
C LEU A 110 4.56 -10.70 -6.91
N VAL A 111 3.34 -10.43 -6.45
CA VAL A 111 3.09 -10.04 -5.04
C VAL A 111 3.25 -11.24 -4.11
N GLY A 112 2.99 -12.46 -4.59
CA GLY A 112 3.26 -13.69 -3.85
C GLY A 112 4.75 -13.85 -3.51
N GLU A 113 5.64 -13.57 -4.46
CA GLU A 113 7.11 -13.61 -4.28
C GLU A 113 7.68 -12.36 -3.58
N PHE A 114 7.05 -11.21 -3.78
CA PHE A 114 7.48 -9.91 -3.24
C PHE A 114 6.32 -9.22 -2.49
N PRO A 115 5.95 -9.71 -1.29
CA PRO A 115 4.79 -9.19 -0.54
C PRO A 115 4.88 -7.70 -0.18
N GLU A 116 6.10 -7.18 -0.05
CA GLU A 116 6.36 -5.76 0.23
C GLU A 116 5.94 -4.83 -0.93
N LEU A 117 5.74 -5.37 -2.13
CA LEU A 117 5.29 -4.62 -3.30
C LEU A 117 3.76 -4.54 -3.41
N GLN A 118 3.02 -5.15 -2.48
CA GLN A 118 1.56 -5.08 -2.44
C GLN A 118 1.08 -3.63 -2.47
N GLY A 119 0.06 -3.35 -3.27
CA GLY A 119 -0.47 -2.02 -3.51
C GLY A 119 0.32 -1.25 -4.58
N VAL A 120 1.64 -1.19 -4.47
CA VAL A 120 2.49 -0.56 -5.49
C VAL A 120 2.32 -1.27 -6.83
N MET A 121 2.39 -2.60 -6.83
CA MET A 121 2.19 -3.40 -8.04
C MET A 121 0.75 -3.33 -8.56
N GLY A 122 -0.24 -3.24 -7.67
CA GLY A 122 -1.63 -2.97 -8.07
C GLY A 122 -1.76 -1.69 -8.90
N GLY A 123 -1.07 -0.62 -8.49
CA GLY A 123 -0.99 0.62 -9.26
C GLY A 123 -0.29 0.45 -10.61
N TYR A 124 0.83 -0.26 -10.66
CA TYR A 124 1.52 -0.54 -11.93
C TYR A 124 0.66 -1.39 -12.88
N PHE A 125 -0.04 -2.41 -12.40
CA PHE A 125 -0.97 -3.19 -13.21
C PHE A 125 -2.14 -2.36 -13.72
N ALA A 126 -2.71 -1.50 -12.87
CA ALA A 126 -3.76 -0.57 -13.28
C ALA A 126 -3.26 0.42 -14.34
N SER A 127 -2.05 0.96 -14.19
CA SER A 127 -1.43 1.84 -15.19
C SER A 127 -1.21 1.12 -16.52
N ALA A 128 -0.71 -0.12 -16.51
CA ALA A 128 -0.50 -0.92 -17.72
C ALA A 128 -1.80 -1.24 -18.46
N GLN A 129 -2.94 -1.27 -17.75
CA GLN A 129 -4.27 -1.50 -18.33
C GLN A 129 -5.00 -0.20 -18.68
N GLY A 130 -4.36 0.95 -18.58
CA GLY A 130 -4.90 2.25 -19.02
C GLY A 130 -5.92 2.88 -18.09
N PHE A 131 -5.94 2.50 -16.81
CA PHE A 131 -6.80 3.14 -15.82
C PHE A 131 -6.41 4.60 -15.57
N ASP A 132 -7.39 5.40 -15.10
CA ASP A 132 -7.20 6.80 -14.76
C ASP A 132 -6.04 7.01 -13.75
N LYS A 133 -5.28 8.10 -13.94
CA LYS A 133 -4.08 8.39 -13.12
C LYS A 133 -4.37 8.57 -11.63
N ASP A 134 -5.53 9.15 -11.27
CA ASP A 134 -5.89 9.33 -9.87
C ASP A 134 -6.25 7.98 -9.22
N LEU A 135 -6.89 7.08 -9.98
CA LEU A 135 -7.16 5.71 -9.55
C LEU A 135 -5.85 4.91 -9.36
N VAL A 136 -4.95 4.96 -10.34
CA VAL A 136 -3.63 4.33 -10.27
C VAL A 136 -2.87 4.79 -9.02
N MET A 137 -2.85 6.10 -8.78
CA MET A 137 -2.17 6.68 -7.62
C MET A 137 -2.84 6.24 -6.31
N ALA A 138 -4.17 6.25 -6.23
CA ALA A 138 -4.89 5.81 -5.05
C ALA A 138 -4.57 4.36 -4.68
N ILE A 139 -4.52 3.46 -5.66
CA ILE A 139 -4.14 2.06 -5.45
C ILE A 139 -2.69 1.96 -4.95
N SER A 140 -1.75 2.66 -5.58
CA SER A 140 -0.34 2.63 -5.18
C SER A 140 -0.10 3.17 -3.77
N GLU A 141 -0.90 4.13 -3.33
CA GLU A 141 -0.74 4.85 -2.06
C GLU A 141 -1.66 4.34 -0.94
N GLN A 142 -2.48 3.31 -1.19
CA GLN A 142 -3.50 2.83 -0.26
C GLN A 142 -2.99 2.48 1.15
N TYR A 143 -1.74 2.08 1.27
CA TYR A 143 -1.12 1.72 2.55
C TYR A 143 -0.37 2.88 3.23
N LEU A 144 -0.17 4.00 2.53
CA LEU A 144 0.46 5.18 3.10
C LEU A 144 -0.50 5.90 4.07
N PRO A 145 0.03 6.63 5.09
CA PRO A 145 1.40 6.57 5.56
C PRO A 145 1.69 5.26 6.31
N THR A 146 2.90 4.74 6.19
CA THR A 146 3.34 3.50 6.86
C THR A 146 4.01 3.73 8.21
N GLY A 147 4.13 4.97 8.65
CA GLY A 147 4.75 5.37 9.92
C GLY A 147 4.96 6.87 10.00
N SER A 148 5.47 7.36 11.13
CA SER A 148 5.62 8.80 11.43
C SER A 148 6.51 9.57 10.45
N GLY A 149 7.51 8.91 9.85
CA GLY A 149 8.39 9.52 8.81
C GLY A 149 7.96 9.22 7.39
N SER A 150 6.80 8.60 7.18
CA SER A 150 6.31 8.23 5.86
C SER A 150 5.63 9.42 5.18
N ARG A 151 5.71 9.45 3.84
CA ARG A 151 4.94 10.39 3.04
C ARG A 151 3.44 10.20 3.28
N VAL A 152 2.73 11.29 3.47
CA VAL A 152 1.26 11.31 3.58
C VAL A 152 0.70 11.65 2.19
N PRO A 153 -0.21 10.84 1.64
CA PRO A 153 -0.92 11.16 0.40
C PRO A 153 -1.61 12.52 0.49
N LYS A 154 -1.56 13.27 -0.62
CA LYS A 154 -2.16 14.60 -0.71
C LYS A 154 -3.37 14.67 -1.64
N LYS A 155 -3.52 13.69 -2.53
CA LYS A 155 -4.61 13.63 -3.48
C LYS A 155 -5.87 13.10 -2.81
N PRO A 156 -7.07 13.70 -3.03
CA PRO A 156 -8.31 13.26 -2.41
C PRO A 156 -8.62 11.77 -2.63
N PHE A 157 -8.41 11.24 -3.84
CA PHE A 157 -8.61 9.81 -4.12
C PHE A 157 -7.70 8.91 -3.30
N SER A 158 -6.40 9.25 -3.18
CA SER A 158 -5.44 8.48 -2.37
C SER A 158 -5.78 8.55 -0.87
N ILE A 159 -6.20 9.73 -0.39
CA ILE A 159 -6.65 9.93 0.99
C ILE A 159 -7.85 9.04 1.27
N THR A 160 -8.86 9.08 0.41
CA THR A 160 -10.10 8.32 0.55
C THR A 160 -9.83 6.82 0.66
N LEU A 161 -9.07 6.25 -0.27
CA LEU A 161 -8.81 4.82 -0.28
C LEU A 161 -7.95 4.39 0.92
N SER A 162 -6.95 5.18 1.26
CA SER A 162 -6.08 4.94 2.41
C SER A 162 -6.83 5.01 3.75
N LEU A 163 -7.70 6.00 3.93
CA LEU A 163 -8.53 6.11 5.13
C LEU A 163 -9.54 4.97 5.22
N ALA A 164 -10.22 4.64 4.11
CA ALA A 164 -11.16 3.53 4.07
C ALA A 164 -10.49 2.22 4.50
N ASP A 165 -9.30 1.89 3.99
CA ASP A 165 -8.57 0.67 4.35
C ASP A 165 -8.15 0.64 5.82
N LYS A 166 -7.67 1.77 6.36
CA LYS A 166 -7.26 1.89 7.76
C LYS A 166 -8.46 1.79 8.72
N ILE A 167 -9.55 2.49 8.41
CA ILE A 167 -10.77 2.49 9.24
C ILE A 167 -11.40 1.09 9.22
N ASP A 168 -11.55 0.45 8.05
CA ASP A 168 -12.07 -0.92 7.96
C ASP A 168 -11.24 -1.89 8.81
N THR A 169 -9.93 -1.78 8.72
CA THR A 169 -9.02 -2.65 9.48
C THR A 169 -9.15 -2.39 11.00
N LEU A 170 -9.10 -1.13 11.42
CA LEU A 170 -9.24 -0.77 12.84
C LEU A 170 -10.57 -1.25 13.41
N VAL A 171 -11.69 -0.91 12.78
CA VAL A 171 -13.03 -1.28 13.24
C VAL A 171 -13.19 -2.81 13.27
N GLY A 172 -12.72 -3.49 12.21
CA GLY A 172 -12.83 -4.95 12.13
C GLY A 172 -12.06 -5.65 13.24
N PHE A 173 -10.79 -5.31 13.47
CA PHE A 173 -9.98 -5.95 14.50
C PHE A 173 -10.42 -5.60 15.91
N PHE A 174 -10.83 -4.35 16.18
CA PHE A 174 -11.41 -3.99 17.47
C PHE A 174 -12.77 -4.68 17.70
N GLY A 175 -13.59 -4.83 16.67
CA GLY A 175 -14.86 -5.58 16.73
C GLY A 175 -14.67 -7.05 17.08
N LEU A 176 -13.57 -7.67 16.65
CA LEU A 176 -13.17 -9.02 17.01
C LEU A 176 -12.38 -9.09 18.33
N ASN A 177 -12.32 -8.01 19.09
CA ASN A 177 -11.56 -7.88 20.33
C ASN A 177 -10.04 -8.13 20.19
N GLN A 178 -9.50 -8.01 18.97
CA GLN A 178 -8.07 -8.10 18.68
C GLN A 178 -7.39 -6.76 18.98
N LYS A 179 -7.24 -6.44 20.26
CA LYS A 179 -6.66 -5.17 20.72
C LYS A 179 -5.14 -5.27 20.88
N PRO A 180 -4.36 -4.24 20.48
CA PRO A 180 -2.94 -4.23 20.74
C PRO A 180 -2.65 -4.09 22.24
N THR A 181 -1.69 -4.85 22.74
CA THR A 181 -1.20 -4.74 24.13
C THR A 181 0.01 -3.81 24.20
N SER A 182 0.50 -3.48 25.41
CA SER A 182 1.69 -2.62 25.58
C SER A 182 2.91 -3.10 24.79
N SER A 183 3.11 -4.42 24.69
CA SER A 183 4.28 -5.06 24.07
C SER A 183 4.01 -5.69 22.69
N LYS A 184 2.73 -5.95 22.32
CA LYS A 184 2.39 -6.70 21.12
C LYS A 184 1.34 -5.96 20.27
N ASP A 185 1.65 -5.76 19.01
CA ASP A 185 0.75 -5.22 17.99
C ASP A 185 1.00 -5.93 16.65
N PRO A 186 0.59 -7.21 16.55
CA PRO A 186 0.89 -8.03 15.36
C PRO A 186 0.23 -7.50 14.09
N TYR A 187 -0.86 -6.74 14.23
CA TYR A 187 -1.62 -6.17 13.10
C TYR A 187 -1.30 -4.69 12.85
N ALA A 188 -0.32 -4.14 13.59
CA ALA A 188 0.09 -2.74 13.47
C ALA A 188 -1.05 -1.72 13.64
N LEU A 189 -2.04 -2.02 14.49
CA LEU A 189 -3.23 -1.19 14.70
C LEU A 189 -2.90 0.22 15.20
N ARG A 190 -1.87 0.36 16.07
CA ARG A 190 -1.39 1.68 16.51
C ARG A 190 -0.88 2.51 15.33
N ARG A 191 -0.12 1.88 14.44
CA ARG A 191 0.41 2.56 13.25
C ARG A 191 -0.71 2.96 12.30
N LEU A 192 -1.74 2.13 12.13
CA LEU A 192 -2.92 2.46 11.34
C LEU A 192 -3.69 3.65 11.94
N ALA A 193 -3.90 3.64 13.25
CA ALA A 193 -4.56 4.74 13.97
C ALA A 193 -3.78 6.06 13.83
N LEU A 194 -2.46 6.03 14.04
CA LEU A 194 -1.60 7.20 13.79
C LEU A 194 -1.69 7.66 12.34
N GLY A 195 -1.74 6.72 11.39
CA GLY A 195 -1.94 7.03 9.97
C GLY A 195 -3.23 7.79 9.71
N CYS A 196 -4.33 7.43 10.35
CA CYS A 196 -5.60 8.19 10.26
C CYS A 196 -5.46 9.60 10.84
N LEU A 197 -4.81 9.74 12.00
CA LEU A 197 -4.64 11.05 12.65
C LEU A 197 -3.76 12.01 11.83
N LEU A 198 -2.81 11.50 11.04
CA LEU A 198 -1.98 12.35 10.18
C LEU A 198 -2.77 13.08 9.08
N TYR A 199 -3.96 12.57 8.72
CA TYR A 199 -4.85 13.25 7.78
C TYR A 199 -5.72 14.32 8.44
N THR A 200 -5.98 14.22 9.75
CA THR A 200 -6.94 15.06 10.46
C THR A 200 -6.32 16.10 11.38
N SER A 201 -5.08 15.86 11.83
CA SER A 201 -4.38 16.76 12.75
C SER A 201 -3.38 17.65 12.02
N PRO A 202 -3.48 18.99 12.13
CA PRO A 202 -2.43 19.86 11.66
C PRO A 202 -1.13 19.52 12.41
N SER A 203 -0.03 19.36 11.67
CA SER A 203 1.29 19.14 12.25
C SER A 203 1.61 20.25 13.27
N PRO A 204 2.33 19.98 14.38
CA PRO A 204 2.83 21.03 15.25
C PRO A 204 3.61 22.12 14.50
N ARG A 205 4.27 21.78 13.39
CA ARG A 205 4.93 22.74 12.49
C ARG A 205 3.94 23.63 11.73
N ASP A 206 2.75 23.15 11.44
CA ASP A 206 1.72 23.94 10.74
C ASP A 206 1.07 24.93 11.70
N ARG A 207 0.95 24.61 13.00
CA ARG A 207 0.49 25.54 14.05
C ARG A 207 1.46 26.70 14.26
N THR A 208 2.76 26.48 14.11
CA THR A 208 3.77 27.55 14.24
C THR A 208 3.77 28.48 13.04
N ARG A 209 3.51 27.99 11.83
CA ARG A 209 3.36 28.84 10.63
C ARG A 209 2.09 29.70 10.65
N ALA A 210 1.00 29.19 11.20
CA ALA A 210 -0.26 29.95 11.32
C ALA A 210 -0.19 31.06 12.40
N ARG A 211 0.84 31.08 13.24
CA ARG A 211 1.05 32.10 14.31
C ARG A 211 2.07 33.18 13.96
N MET A 212 2.67 33.17 12.77
CA MET A 212 3.47 34.31 12.35
C MET A 212 2.53 35.44 11.90
N PRO A 213 2.44 36.56 12.62
CA PRO A 213 1.73 37.73 12.14
C PRO A 213 2.45 38.20 10.88
N SER A 214 1.67 38.49 9.82
CA SER A 214 2.19 39.21 8.66
C SER A 214 2.70 40.55 9.21
N SER A 215 4.01 40.71 9.28
CA SER A 215 4.61 42.01 9.54
C SER A 215 4.23 42.91 8.38
N ALA A 216 3.47 43.95 8.72
CA ALA A 216 3.20 45.11 7.89
C ALA A 216 4.48 45.79 7.45
#